data_a5f1eb6e891ed95fa20dfad8a25d7144
#
_entry.id   a5f1eb6e891ed95fa20dfad8a25d7144
#
_cell.length_a   1.000
_cell.length_b   1.000
_cell.length_c   1.000
_cell.angle_alpha   90.00
_cell.angle_beta   90.00
_cell.angle_gamma   90.00
#
_symmetry.space_group_name_H-M   'P 1'
#
loop_
_entity.id
_entity.type
_entity.pdbx_description
1 polymer ?
#
loop_
_entity_poly.entity_id
_entity_poly.type
_entity_poly.pdbx_seq_one_letter_code
_entity_poly.pdbx_strand_id
1 'polypeptide(L)'
;MEITERTTQVGGVEVFWRRGEPDAGPAPILYVHGVPTHSDDWLPFLAHTGGVALDLPGFGRSGKPNDFDYSIRGYDRFLEAFLHTVGIDRFSLVVHDWGAVGLATAQRLHDRLERLVVFPSVPLLPGYEWHRIARMWRRPVVGELSMGFATRFGFKQLSKEANTTPGPLPGPMLDYAWKHFDHGTQRAILKLYRASPGEVLEAAGRDLGHIASPALVLWPAAGPYFGPEFGEAYAEALGDAELEMVEDAGHWPWLDRPELVQRAADFLRG
;
A
#
# COMPACT_ATOMS: atom_id res chain seq x y z
N MET A 1 9.60 -20.88 1.94
CA MET A 1 9.84 -20.29 0.60
C MET A 1 11.16 -19.52 0.61
N GLU A 2 11.88 -19.49 -0.49
CA GLU A 2 13.06 -18.66 -0.65
C GLU A 2 12.66 -17.24 -1.05
N ILE A 3 13.20 -16.23 -0.38
CA ILE A 3 12.95 -14.82 -0.70
C ILE A 3 14.28 -14.22 -1.13
N THR A 4 14.33 -13.71 -2.37
CA THR A 4 15.52 -13.06 -2.95
C THR A 4 15.30 -11.57 -3.07
N GLU A 5 16.34 -10.78 -2.85
CA GLU A 5 16.36 -9.33 -3.05
C GLU A 5 16.93 -9.00 -4.42
N ARG A 6 16.29 -8.07 -5.10
CA ARG A 6 16.63 -7.68 -6.47
C ARG A 6 16.56 -6.16 -6.64
N THR A 7 17.28 -5.67 -7.63
CA THR A 7 17.23 -4.28 -8.06
C THR A 7 17.13 -4.25 -9.59
N THR A 8 16.26 -3.38 -10.10
CA THR A 8 16.08 -3.20 -11.54
C THR A 8 15.79 -1.74 -11.91
N GLN A 9 16.03 -1.37 -13.17
CA GLN A 9 15.70 -0.03 -13.67
C GLN A 9 14.31 -0.02 -14.30
N VAL A 10 13.44 0.88 -13.85
CA VAL A 10 12.08 1.07 -14.39
C VAL A 10 11.85 2.55 -14.64
N GLY A 11 11.72 2.93 -15.92
CA GLY A 11 11.46 4.32 -16.28
C GLY A 11 12.52 5.32 -15.77
N GLY A 12 13.78 4.88 -15.66
CA GLY A 12 14.88 5.71 -15.14
C GLY A 12 15.00 5.73 -13.61
N VAL A 13 14.17 4.98 -12.90
CA VAL A 13 14.25 4.82 -11.44
C VAL A 13 14.85 3.46 -11.10
N GLU A 14 15.86 3.44 -10.23
CA GLU A 14 16.34 2.20 -9.62
C GLU A 14 15.30 1.72 -8.61
N VAL A 15 14.79 0.50 -8.80
CA VAL A 15 13.72 -0.09 -7.99
C VAL A 15 14.24 -1.30 -7.24
N PHE A 16 14.17 -1.25 -5.93
CA PHE A 16 14.38 -2.43 -5.07
C PHE A 16 13.08 -3.23 -4.96
N TRP A 17 13.20 -4.56 -5.04
CA TRP A 17 12.08 -5.47 -4.88
C TRP A 17 12.51 -6.84 -4.39
N ARG A 18 11.55 -7.58 -3.84
CA ARG A 18 11.72 -8.95 -3.39
C ARG A 18 10.92 -9.91 -4.24
N ARG A 19 11.48 -11.08 -4.48
CA ARG A 19 10.81 -12.22 -5.10
C ARG A 19 10.77 -13.38 -4.13
N GLY A 20 9.57 -13.83 -3.77
CA GLY A 20 9.34 -15.09 -3.09
C GLY A 20 9.00 -16.18 -4.11
N GLU A 21 9.57 -17.37 -3.98
CA GLU A 21 9.33 -18.50 -4.88
C GLU A 21 9.15 -19.81 -4.08
N PRO A 22 8.29 -20.73 -4.60
CA PRO A 22 7.42 -20.60 -5.78
C PRO A 22 6.18 -19.73 -5.51
N ASP A 23 5.53 -19.24 -6.58
CA ASP A 23 4.21 -18.61 -6.47
C ASP A 23 3.17 -19.66 -6.05
N ALA A 24 2.34 -19.32 -5.06
CA ALA A 24 1.34 -20.24 -4.52
C ALA A 24 -0.03 -20.15 -5.22
N GLY A 25 -0.25 -19.11 -6.04
CA GLY A 25 -1.50 -18.82 -6.72
C GLY A 25 -1.45 -19.06 -8.23
N PRO A 26 -2.55 -18.74 -8.94
CA PRO A 26 -2.66 -18.92 -10.39
C PRO A 26 -1.75 -17.95 -11.19
N ALA A 27 -1.31 -16.87 -10.56
CA ALA A 27 -0.37 -15.91 -11.11
C ALA A 27 0.51 -15.32 -9.99
N PRO A 28 1.67 -14.70 -10.34
CA PRO A 28 2.47 -13.98 -9.36
C PRO A 28 1.67 -12.90 -8.64
N ILE A 29 1.87 -12.77 -7.34
CA ILE A 29 1.20 -11.77 -6.52
C ILE A 29 2.07 -10.53 -6.45
N LEU A 30 1.52 -9.37 -6.80
CA LEU A 30 2.12 -8.06 -6.60
C LEU A 30 1.65 -7.46 -5.27
N TYR A 31 2.59 -7.19 -4.38
CA TYR A 31 2.36 -6.55 -3.10
C TYR A 31 2.78 -5.08 -3.16
N VAL A 32 1.86 -4.17 -2.90
CA VAL A 32 2.10 -2.72 -2.93
C VAL A 32 1.90 -2.13 -1.55
N HIS A 33 2.99 -1.62 -0.99
CA HIS A 33 3.04 -1.06 0.37
C HIS A 33 2.49 0.35 0.47
N GLY A 34 2.30 0.82 1.69
CA GLY A 34 1.88 2.17 2.01
C GLY A 34 2.99 3.09 2.53
N VAL A 35 2.58 4.21 3.11
CA VAL A 35 3.42 5.26 3.67
C VAL A 35 3.43 5.16 5.19
N PRO A 36 4.58 5.27 5.85
CA PRO A 36 5.93 5.54 5.33
C PRO A 36 6.80 4.27 5.22
N THR A 37 6.19 3.12 5.01
CA THR A 37 6.85 1.82 4.98
C THR A 37 7.35 1.43 3.59
N HIS A 38 7.68 0.17 3.39
CA HIS A 38 8.20 -0.39 2.15
C HIS A 38 7.97 -1.91 2.10
N SER A 39 8.56 -2.60 1.13
CA SER A 39 8.34 -4.04 0.89
C SER A 39 8.58 -4.97 2.09
N ASP A 40 9.21 -4.51 3.17
CA ASP A 40 9.37 -5.32 4.40
C ASP A 40 8.04 -5.64 5.08
N ASP A 41 7.00 -4.82 4.88
CA ASP A 41 5.64 -5.10 5.36
C ASP A 41 5.12 -6.45 4.86
N TRP A 42 5.58 -6.86 3.70
CA TRP A 42 5.09 -8.03 2.99
C TRP A 42 5.91 -9.31 3.21
N LEU A 43 6.98 -9.25 4.02
CA LEU A 43 7.80 -10.44 4.32
C LEU A 43 6.99 -11.63 4.88
N PRO A 44 6.03 -11.42 5.82
CA PRO A 44 5.18 -12.51 6.30
C PRO A 44 4.35 -13.14 5.17
N PHE A 45 3.83 -12.33 4.26
CA PHE A 45 3.02 -12.80 3.14
C PHE A 45 3.87 -13.54 2.10
N LEU A 46 5.00 -12.95 1.69
CA LEU A 46 5.93 -13.59 0.75
C LEU A 46 6.38 -14.98 1.23
N ALA A 47 6.54 -15.16 2.53
CA ALA A 47 6.91 -16.45 3.11
C ALA A 47 5.82 -17.53 2.95
N HIS A 48 4.55 -17.14 2.75
CA HIS A 48 3.41 -18.05 2.60
C HIS A 48 2.99 -18.27 1.15
N THR A 49 3.15 -17.25 0.30
CA THR A 49 2.55 -17.22 -1.04
C THR A 49 3.56 -17.04 -2.16
N GLY A 50 4.80 -16.67 -1.86
CA GLY A 50 5.67 -16.15 -2.90
C GLY A 50 5.19 -14.79 -3.43
N GLY A 51 5.50 -14.49 -4.69
CA GLY A 51 5.12 -13.22 -5.31
C GLY A 51 6.22 -12.18 -5.32
N VAL A 52 5.85 -10.95 -5.58
CA VAL A 52 6.73 -9.80 -5.74
C VAL A 52 6.29 -8.65 -4.85
N ALA A 53 7.19 -8.15 -4.00
CA ALA A 53 6.99 -6.95 -3.20
C ALA A 53 8.05 -5.91 -3.54
N LEU A 54 7.63 -4.75 -4.05
CA LEU A 54 8.56 -3.67 -4.44
C LEU A 54 8.57 -2.55 -3.40
N ASP A 55 9.67 -1.81 -3.34
CA ASP A 55 9.70 -0.49 -2.73
C ASP A 55 9.29 0.52 -3.80
N LEU A 56 8.18 1.25 -3.60
CA LEU A 56 7.72 2.27 -4.54
C LEU A 56 8.77 3.39 -4.72
N PRO A 57 8.86 4.04 -5.90
CA PRO A 57 9.67 5.24 -6.06
C PRO A 57 9.43 6.26 -4.94
N GLY A 58 10.50 6.74 -4.33
CA GLY A 58 10.42 7.65 -3.19
C GLY A 58 10.45 6.98 -1.82
N PHE A 59 10.38 5.65 -1.76
CA PHE A 59 10.30 4.90 -0.50
C PHE A 59 11.37 3.81 -0.40
N GLY A 60 11.61 3.37 0.83
CA GLY A 60 12.50 2.28 1.11
C GLY A 60 13.90 2.45 0.50
N ARG A 61 14.33 1.42 -0.21
CA ARG A 61 15.62 1.30 -0.89
C ARG A 61 15.58 1.77 -2.35
N SER A 62 14.38 1.99 -2.89
CA SER A 62 14.19 2.48 -4.25
C SER A 62 14.65 3.93 -4.41
N GLY A 63 14.95 4.29 -5.65
CA GLY A 63 15.31 5.64 -6.03
C GLY A 63 14.25 6.67 -5.65
N LYS A 64 14.70 7.89 -5.33
CA LYS A 64 13.84 8.99 -4.84
C LYS A 64 14.03 10.25 -5.71
N PRO A 65 13.83 10.15 -7.05
CA PRO A 65 14.11 11.26 -7.96
C PRO A 65 13.17 12.44 -7.72
N ASN A 66 13.68 13.63 -7.92
CA ASN A 66 12.91 14.86 -7.72
C ASN A 66 11.82 15.06 -8.77
N ASP A 67 12.03 14.55 -9.96
CA ASP A 67 11.20 14.71 -11.14
C ASP A 67 10.23 13.56 -11.37
N PHE A 68 10.21 12.53 -10.51
CA PHE A 68 9.18 11.52 -10.54
C PHE A 68 7.81 12.14 -10.27
N ASP A 69 6.81 11.69 -11.02
CA ASP A 69 5.42 12.06 -10.82
C ASP A 69 4.82 11.32 -9.62
N TYR A 70 4.94 11.91 -8.44
CA TYR A 70 4.40 11.39 -7.18
C TYR A 70 2.86 11.59 -7.09
N SER A 71 2.14 11.33 -8.16
CA SER A 71 0.68 11.28 -8.20
C SER A 71 0.18 9.84 -8.34
N ILE A 72 -1.11 9.58 -8.09
CA ILE A 72 -1.73 8.26 -8.33
C ILE A 72 -1.48 7.84 -9.79
N ARG A 73 -1.67 8.74 -10.74
CA ARG A 73 -1.42 8.48 -12.16
C ARG A 73 0.04 8.18 -12.47
N GLY A 74 0.98 8.82 -11.78
CA GLY A 74 2.41 8.56 -11.93
C GLY A 74 2.78 7.16 -11.45
N TYR A 75 2.26 6.76 -10.29
CA TYR A 75 2.45 5.41 -9.76
C TYR A 75 1.73 4.36 -10.59
N ASP A 76 0.54 4.63 -11.10
CA ASP A 76 -0.16 3.71 -12.00
C ASP A 76 0.70 3.35 -13.23
N ARG A 77 1.22 4.37 -13.94
CA ARG A 77 2.13 4.15 -15.08
C ARG A 77 3.41 3.41 -14.69
N PHE A 78 3.93 3.74 -13.51
CA PHE A 78 5.14 3.10 -12.99
C PHE A 78 4.90 1.61 -12.69
N LEU A 79 3.79 1.25 -12.04
CA LEU A 79 3.47 -0.14 -11.70
C LEU A 79 3.28 -1.00 -12.97
N GLU A 80 2.64 -0.49 -14.01
CA GLU A 80 2.56 -1.18 -15.29
C GLU A 80 3.95 -1.39 -15.91
N ALA A 81 4.78 -0.35 -15.93
CA ALA A 81 6.15 -0.45 -16.43
C ALA A 81 6.99 -1.44 -15.61
N PHE A 82 6.80 -1.49 -14.29
CA PHE A 82 7.43 -2.45 -13.42
C PHE A 82 7.01 -3.89 -13.76
N LEU A 83 5.72 -4.17 -13.83
CA LEU A 83 5.19 -5.49 -14.22
C LEU A 83 5.78 -5.96 -15.56
N HIS A 84 5.79 -5.08 -16.56
CA HIS A 84 6.40 -5.35 -17.86
C HIS A 84 7.90 -5.67 -17.75
N THR A 85 8.65 -4.86 -16.97
CA THR A 85 10.10 -5.00 -16.80
C THR A 85 10.48 -6.31 -16.12
N VAL A 86 9.68 -6.78 -15.15
CA VAL A 86 9.94 -8.04 -14.43
C VAL A 86 9.27 -9.25 -15.09
N GLY A 87 8.62 -9.07 -16.25
CA GLY A 87 8.05 -10.14 -17.08
C GLY A 87 6.75 -10.73 -16.51
N ILE A 88 5.98 -9.95 -15.76
CA ILE A 88 4.68 -10.35 -15.21
C ILE A 88 3.56 -9.86 -16.13
N ASP A 89 2.90 -10.77 -16.82
CA ASP A 89 1.76 -10.46 -17.68
C ASP A 89 0.44 -10.50 -16.93
N ARG A 90 0.13 -11.59 -16.24
CA ARG A 90 -1.02 -11.72 -15.35
C ARG A 90 -0.55 -11.68 -13.90
N PHE A 91 -1.36 -11.10 -13.02
CA PHE A 91 -0.98 -10.92 -11.61
C PHE A 91 -2.20 -10.96 -10.69
N SER A 92 -1.97 -11.36 -9.43
CA SER A 92 -2.85 -11.02 -8.32
C SER A 92 -2.29 -9.79 -7.61
N LEU A 93 -3.15 -9.01 -6.93
CA LEU A 93 -2.74 -7.76 -6.30
C LEU A 93 -3.11 -7.76 -4.82
N VAL A 94 -2.18 -7.30 -3.99
CA VAL A 94 -2.43 -7.00 -2.57
C VAL A 94 -2.02 -5.57 -2.30
N VAL A 95 -2.93 -4.79 -1.72
CA VAL A 95 -2.70 -3.37 -1.43
C VAL A 95 -2.94 -3.05 0.03
N HIS A 96 -2.19 -2.07 0.54
CA HIS A 96 -2.36 -1.51 1.87
C HIS A 96 -2.01 -0.02 1.85
N ASP A 97 -2.76 0.81 2.56
CA ASP A 97 -2.55 2.25 2.71
C ASP A 97 -2.40 2.94 1.33
N TRP A 98 -1.29 3.62 1.07
CA TRP A 98 -0.99 4.19 -0.25
C TRP A 98 -0.71 3.15 -1.34
N GLY A 99 -0.60 1.88 -0.99
CA GLY A 99 -0.68 0.80 -1.99
C GLY A 99 -1.96 0.86 -2.82
N ALA A 100 -2.96 1.63 -2.39
CA ALA A 100 -4.16 1.99 -3.18
C ALA A 100 -3.84 2.48 -4.60
N VAL A 101 -2.64 3.05 -4.85
CA VAL A 101 -2.22 3.40 -6.22
C VAL A 101 -2.25 2.20 -7.16
N GLY A 102 -2.07 0.98 -6.63
CA GLY A 102 -2.21 -0.28 -7.37
C GLY A 102 -3.64 -0.56 -7.83
N LEU A 103 -4.66 -0.01 -7.14
CA LEU A 103 -6.06 -0.14 -7.58
C LEU A 103 -6.32 0.62 -8.89
N ALA A 104 -5.65 1.76 -9.11
CA ALA A 104 -5.73 2.47 -10.39
C ALA A 104 -5.14 1.61 -11.53
N THR A 105 -4.03 0.90 -11.27
CA THR A 105 -3.44 -0.05 -12.20
C THR A 105 -4.37 -1.26 -12.44
N ALA A 106 -4.95 -1.81 -11.38
CA ALA A 106 -5.87 -2.95 -11.47
C ALA A 106 -7.11 -2.63 -12.30
N GLN A 107 -7.72 -1.45 -12.14
CA GLN A 107 -8.85 -1.00 -12.93
C GLN A 107 -8.51 -0.98 -14.44
N ARG A 108 -7.34 -0.44 -14.79
CA ARG A 108 -6.92 -0.32 -16.18
C ARG A 108 -6.44 -1.63 -16.78
N LEU A 109 -5.90 -2.53 -15.97
CA LEU A 109 -5.40 -3.84 -16.37
C LEU A 109 -6.30 -4.98 -15.85
N HIS A 110 -7.60 -4.73 -15.69
CA HIS A 110 -8.55 -5.66 -15.08
C HIS A 110 -8.57 -7.04 -15.77
N ASP A 111 -8.36 -7.12 -17.07
CA ASP A 111 -8.27 -8.38 -17.84
C ASP A 111 -7.04 -9.24 -17.48
N ARG A 112 -6.03 -8.63 -16.85
CA ARG A 112 -4.77 -9.26 -16.41
C ARG A 112 -4.77 -9.59 -14.92
N LEU A 113 -5.75 -9.09 -14.17
CA LEU A 113 -5.88 -9.32 -12.74
C LEU A 113 -6.55 -10.67 -12.47
N GLU A 114 -5.94 -11.49 -11.60
CA GLU A 114 -6.50 -12.79 -11.21
C GLU A 114 -7.29 -12.71 -9.90
N ARG A 115 -6.71 -12.07 -8.89
CA ARG A 115 -7.32 -11.89 -7.56
C ARG A 115 -6.87 -10.56 -6.95
N LEU A 116 -7.71 -10.02 -6.08
CA LEU A 116 -7.43 -8.77 -5.38
C LEU A 116 -7.63 -8.94 -3.87
N VAL A 117 -6.64 -8.51 -3.07
CA VAL A 117 -6.81 -8.36 -1.62
C VAL A 117 -6.60 -6.89 -1.25
N VAL A 118 -7.57 -6.31 -0.58
CA VAL A 118 -7.54 -4.92 -0.11
C VAL A 118 -7.49 -4.91 1.41
N PHE A 119 -6.35 -4.55 1.97
CA PHE A 119 -6.19 -4.14 3.35
C PHE A 119 -6.56 -2.66 3.52
N PRO A 120 -6.61 -2.08 4.75
CA PRO A 120 -6.97 -0.68 4.95
C PRO A 120 -6.15 0.24 4.03
N SER A 121 -6.77 0.73 2.99
CA SER A 121 -6.14 1.49 1.91
C SER A 121 -6.74 2.88 1.78
N VAL A 122 -5.96 3.84 1.31
CA VAL A 122 -6.44 5.19 1.02
C VAL A 122 -7.70 5.08 0.16
N PRO A 123 -8.85 5.63 0.61
CA PRO A 123 -10.10 5.49 -0.12
C PRO A 123 -10.05 6.22 -1.47
N LEU A 124 -10.04 5.45 -2.57
CA LEU A 124 -10.28 5.96 -3.92
C LEU A 124 -11.80 6.02 -4.17
N LEU A 125 -12.51 6.65 -3.26
CA LEU A 125 -13.97 6.61 -3.15
C LEU A 125 -14.50 8.01 -2.78
N PRO A 126 -15.76 8.31 -3.09
CA PRO A 126 -16.40 9.57 -2.69
C PRO A 126 -16.42 9.76 -1.18
N GLY A 127 -16.39 11.02 -0.74
CA GLY A 127 -16.64 11.41 0.66
C GLY A 127 -15.45 11.23 1.62
N TYR A 128 -14.28 10.77 1.16
CA TYR A 128 -13.13 10.67 2.03
C TYR A 128 -12.51 12.05 2.33
N GLU A 129 -12.32 12.33 3.60
CA GLU A 129 -11.58 13.49 4.09
C GLU A 129 -10.28 13.08 4.77
N TRP A 130 -9.21 13.76 4.41
CA TRP A 130 -7.90 13.46 4.98
C TRP A 130 -7.86 13.61 6.50
N HIS A 131 -7.32 12.59 7.17
CA HIS A 131 -7.07 12.59 8.60
C HIS A 131 -6.10 13.71 9.03
N ARG A 132 -6.02 13.99 10.33
CA ARG A 132 -5.28 15.14 10.91
C ARG A 132 -3.83 15.26 10.42
N ILE A 133 -3.07 14.17 10.42
CA ILE A 133 -1.65 14.15 10.01
C ILE A 133 -1.52 14.49 8.53
N ALA A 134 -2.34 13.88 7.68
CA ALA A 134 -2.35 14.14 6.24
C ALA A 134 -2.70 15.61 5.94
N ARG A 135 -3.70 16.17 6.63
CA ARG A 135 -4.04 17.60 6.48
C ARG A 135 -2.88 18.52 6.83
N MET A 136 -2.06 18.15 7.81
CA MET A 136 -0.84 18.89 8.17
C MET A 136 0.20 18.82 7.03
N TRP A 137 0.48 17.62 6.50
CA TRP A 137 1.45 17.43 5.41
C TRP A 137 1.03 18.11 4.10
N ARG A 138 -0.25 18.21 3.83
CA ARG A 138 -0.78 18.88 2.65
C ARG A 138 -0.59 20.40 2.66
N ARG A 139 -0.41 21.02 3.83
CA ARG A 139 -0.19 22.47 3.95
C ARG A 139 1.24 22.82 3.57
N PRO A 140 1.46 23.73 2.57
CA PRO A 140 2.78 24.24 2.27
C PRO A 140 3.41 24.88 3.52
N VAL A 141 4.72 24.79 3.62
CA VAL A 141 5.56 25.24 4.75
C VAL A 141 5.34 24.38 6.01
N VAL A 142 4.10 24.18 6.45
CA VAL A 142 3.81 23.35 7.64
C VAL A 142 4.24 21.92 7.44
N GLY A 143 3.96 21.35 6.25
CA GLY A 143 4.39 19.99 5.89
C GLY A 143 5.92 19.87 5.91
N GLU A 144 6.64 20.79 5.28
CA GLU A 144 8.11 20.80 5.26
C GLU A 144 8.71 20.93 6.67
N LEU A 145 8.15 21.82 7.49
CA LEU A 145 8.60 21.97 8.88
C LEU A 145 8.35 20.70 9.68
N SER A 146 7.16 20.09 9.55
CA SER A 146 6.83 18.85 10.26
C SER A 146 7.77 17.70 9.88
N MET A 147 8.16 17.60 8.60
CA MET A 147 9.13 16.62 8.11
C MET A 147 10.55 16.93 8.59
N GLY A 148 10.97 18.20 8.50
CA GLY A 148 12.32 18.64 8.90
C GLY A 148 12.60 18.49 10.40
N PHE A 149 11.57 18.61 11.24
CA PHE A 149 11.67 18.38 12.70
C PHE A 149 11.29 16.97 13.13
N ALA A 150 11.04 16.07 12.19
CA ALA A 150 10.74 14.68 12.53
C ALA A 150 11.93 14.02 13.26
N THR A 151 11.63 13.36 14.37
CA THR A 151 12.59 12.58 15.14
C THR A 151 12.08 11.15 15.30
N ARG A 152 13.00 10.18 15.49
CA ARG A 152 12.60 8.79 15.74
C ARG A 152 11.65 8.67 16.96
N PHE A 153 11.84 9.51 17.98
CA PHE A 153 10.95 9.57 19.12
C PHE A 153 9.55 10.08 18.72
N GLY A 154 9.48 11.17 17.97
CA GLY A 154 8.21 11.71 17.44
C GLY A 154 7.48 10.72 16.55
N PHE A 155 8.22 10.06 15.64
CA PHE A 155 7.69 9.00 14.77
C PHE A 155 7.11 7.85 15.59
N LYS A 156 7.83 7.38 16.64
CA LYS A 156 7.34 6.38 17.60
C LYS A 156 6.06 6.83 18.32
N GLN A 157 5.95 8.10 18.71
CA GLN A 157 4.73 8.60 19.36
C GLN A 157 3.54 8.65 18.41
N LEU A 158 3.76 9.10 17.17
CA LEU A 158 2.73 9.11 16.13
C LEU A 158 2.26 7.69 15.76
N SER A 159 3.15 6.73 15.74
CA SER A 159 2.80 5.34 15.39
C SER A 159 1.84 4.68 16.40
N LYS A 160 1.70 5.25 17.60
CA LYS A 160 0.71 4.75 18.58
C LYS A 160 -0.73 4.94 18.14
N GLU A 161 -0.98 5.90 17.25
CA GLU A 161 -2.31 6.13 16.70
C GLU A 161 -2.72 5.02 15.71
N ALA A 162 -1.74 4.31 15.15
CA ALA A 162 -1.97 3.34 14.08
C ALA A 162 -2.45 1.96 14.58
N ASN A 163 -2.24 1.65 15.85
CA ASN A 163 -2.53 0.33 16.42
C ASN A 163 -3.75 0.35 17.31
N THR A 164 -4.54 -0.71 17.28
CA THR A 164 -5.64 -0.94 18.23
C THR A 164 -5.10 -1.37 19.58
N THR A 165 -4.10 -2.23 19.61
CA THR A 165 -3.37 -2.56 20.83
C THR A 165 -2.58 -1.32 21.29
N PRO A 166 -2.77 -0.86 22.55
CA PRO A 166 -2.05 0.31 23.05
C PRO A 166 -0.52 0.14 22.94
N GLY A 167 0.11 1.01 22.20
CA GLY A 167 1.56 0.99 22.05
C GLY A 167 2.04 1.44 20.66
N PRO A 168 3.35 1.68 20.50
CA PRO A 168 3.93 1.99 19.21
C PRO A 168 3.97 0.73 18.34
N LEU A 169 4.19 0.92 17.02
CA LEU A 169 4.52 -0.17 16.11
C LEU A 169 5.65 -1.04 16.65
N PRO A 170 5.69 -2.34 16.32
CA PRO A 170 6.78 -3.23 16.73
C PRO A 170 8.15 -2.65 16.43
N GLY A 171 9.12 -2.88 17.31
CA GLY A 171 10.46 -2.31 17.19
C GLY A 171 11.12 -2.50 15.83
N PRO A 172 11.14 -3.71 15.27
CA PRO A 172 11.70 -3.96 13.95
C PRO A 172 11.02 -3.15 12.84
N MET A 173 9.69 -3.04 12.86
CA MET A 173 8.93 -2.25 11.90
C MET A 173 9.24 -0.75 12.02
N LEU A 174 9.29 -0.26 13.26
CA LEU A 174 9.66 1.12 13.53
C LEU A 174 11.09 1.44 13.03
N ASP A 175 12.01 0.50 13.21
CA ASP A 175 13.41 0.66 12.83
C ASP A 175 13.58 0.70 11.30
N TYR A 176 12.94 -0.22 10.57
CA TYR A 176 13.06 -0.20 9.12
C TYR A 176 12.34 1.01 8.50
N ALA A 177 11.17 1.38 9.00
CA ALA A 177 10.45 2.56 8.52
C ALA A 177 11.27 3.83 8.78
N TRP A 178 11.80 4.01 9.98
CA TRP A 178 12.63 5.17 10.33
C TRP A 178 13.95 5.22 9.55
N LYS A 179 14.60 4.08 9.34
CA LYS A 179 15.88 3.97 8.59
C LYS A 179 15.77 4.60 7.19
N HIS A 180 14.63 4.48 6.55
CA HIS A 180 14.38 4.97 5.19
C HIS A 180 13.57 6.28 5.15
N PHE A 181 13.28 6.88 6.31
CA PHE A 181 12.56 8.15 6.43
C PHE A 181 13.50 9.35 6.21
N ASP A 182 14.26 9.33 5.14
CA ASP A 182 15.17 10.38 4.73
C ASP A 182 14.46 11.54 4.00
N HIS A 183 15.20 12.60 3.65
CA HIS A 183 14.65 13.77 2.96
C HIS A 183 13.98 13.42 1.62
N GLY A 184 14.45 12.36 0.92
CA GLY A 184 13.84 11.89 -0.30
C GLY A 184 12.44 11.33 -0.05
N THR A 185 12.29 10.48 0.95
CA THR A 185 10.99 9.93 1.37
C THR A 185 10.07 11.01 1.91
N GLN A 186 10.57 11.92 2.75
CA GLN A 186 9.79 13.05 3.25
C GLN A 186 9.20 13.88 2.11
N ARG A 187 10.02 14.19 1.10
CA ARG A 187 9.58 14.93 -0.10
C ARG A 187 8.55 14.12 -0.90
N ALA A 188 8.76 12.82 -1.10
CA ALA A 188 7.83 11.94 -1.81
C ALA A 188 6.46 11.93 -1.13
N ILE A 189 6.42 11.80 0.20
CA ILE A 189 5.19 11.86 1.01
C ILE A 189 4.47 13.20 0.75
N LEU A 190 5.16 14.33 0.91
CA LEU A 190 4.52 15.64 0.75
C LEU A 190 3.95 15.82 -0.66
N LYS A 191 4.69 15.38 -1.69
CA LYS A 191 4.21 15.47 -3.09
C LYS A 191 2.98 14.58 -3.32
N LEU A 192 3.02 13.33 -2.87
CA LEU A 192 1.93 12.37 -3.04
C LEU A 192 0.63 12.86 -2.37
N TYR A 193 0.71 13.25 -1.11
CA TYR A 193 -0.45 13.76 -0.38
C TYR A 193 -1.03 15.05 -0.99
N ARG A 194 -0.19 15.96 -1.47
CA ARG A 194 -0.62 17.20 -2.13
C ARG A 194 -1.22 16.98 -3.50
N ALA A 195 -0.72 16.01 -4.25
CA ALA A 195 -1.25 15.64 -5.56
C ALA A 195 -2.59 14.90 -5.48
N SER A 196 -3.06 14.55 -4.28
CA SER A 196 -4.23 13.70 -4.07
C SER A 196 -5.29 14.38 -3.18
N PRO A 197 -5.93 15.46 -3.63
CA PRO A 197 -7.15 15.97 -3.00
C PRO A 197 -8.30 14.98 -3.18
N GLY A 198 -9.40 15.14 -2.40
CA GLY A 198 -10.52 14.21 -2.39
C GLY A 198 -11.09 13.90 -3.77
N GLU A 199 -11.25 14.93 -4.61
CA GLU A 199 -11.73 14.77 -5.99
C GLU A 199 -10.79 13.95 -6.89
N VAL A 200 -9.48 13.98 -6.62
CA VAL A 200 -8.50 13.15 -7.35
C VAL A 200 -8.56 11.70 -6.87
N LEU A 201 -8.77 11.47 -5.57
CA LEU A 201 -8.97 10.14 -5.02
C LEU A 201 -10.23 9.50 -5.61
N GLU A 202 -11.36 10.20 -5.55
CA GLU A 202 -12.63 9.74 -6.12
C GLU A 202 -12.51 9.46 -7.62
N ALA A 203 -11.87 10.36 -8.37
CA ALA A 203 -11.67 10.17 -9.81
C ALA A 203 -10.77 8.94 -10.12
N ALA A 204 -9.81 8.64 -9.26
CA ALA A 204 -8.92 7.49 -9.42
C ALA A 204 -9.61 6.14 -9.16
N GLY A 205 -10.72 6.12 -8.43
CA GLY A 205 -11.48 4.91 -8.15
C GLY A 205 -12.75 4.75 -9.00
N ARG A 206 -12.96 5.62 -9.98
CA ARG A 206 -14.23 5.66 -10.77
C ARG A 206 -14.55 4.34 -11.45
N ASP A 207 -13.54 3.61 -11.86
CA ASP A 207 -13.69 2.39 -12.67
C ASP A 207 -13.45 1.11 -11.85
N LEU A 208 -13.52 1.16 -10.49
CA LEU A 208 -13.37 0.00 -9.61
C LEU A 208 -14.34 -1.13 -9.97
N GLY A 209 -15.55 -0.82 -10.40
CA GLY A 209 -16.54 -1.79 -10.85
C GLY A 209 -16.17 -2.54 -12.15
N HIS A 210 -15.11 -2.14 -12.86
CA HIS A 210 -14.57 -2.92 -13.98
C HIS A 210 -13.74 -4.13 -13.52
N ILE A 211 -13.32 -4.17 -12.25
CA ILE A 211 -12.61 -5.30 -11.67
C ILE A 211 -13.61 -6.43 -11.40
N ALA A 212 -13.66 -7.39 -12.31
CA ALA A 212 -14.52 -8.57 -12.21
C ALA A 212 -13.83 -9.78 -11.55
N SER A 213 -12.55 -9.64 -11.22
CA SER A 213 -11.78 -10.69 -10.55
C SER A 213 -12.23 -10.84 -9.10
N PRO A 214 -12.19 -12.08 -8.53
CA PRO A 214 -12.50 -12.27 -7.12
C PRO A 214 -11.69 -11.32 -6.23
N ALA A 215 -12.36 -10.65 -5.29
CA ALA A 215 -11.75 -9.71 -4.38
C ALA A 215 -12.07 -10.04 -2.93
N LEU A 216 -11.10 -9.77 -2.04
CA LEU A 216 -11.24 -9.90 -0.59
C LEU A 216 -10.86 -8.56 0.05
N VAL A 217 -11.79 -7.99 0.79
CA VAL A 217 -11.57 -6.76 1.57
C VAL A 217 -11.44 -7.17 3.04
N LEU A 218 -10.25 -6.97 3.61
CA LEU A 218 -9.94 -7.22 5.02
C LEU A 218 -9.80 -5.88 5.73
N TRP A 219 -10.82 -5.44 6.45
CA TRP A 219 -10.91 -4.07 6.94
C TRP A 219 -11.13 -4.01 8.45
N PRO A 220 -10.40 -3.15 9.20
CA PRO A 220 -10.60 -3.02 10.63
C PRO A 220 -11.95 -2.36 10.94
N ALA A 221 -12.69 -2.93 11.90
CA ALA A 221 -13.97 -2.38 12.36
C ALA A 221 -13.83 -1.00 13.03
N ALA A 222 -12.62 -0.66 13.51
CA ALA A 222 -12.31 0.61 14.17
C ALA A 222 -10.96 1.18 13.70
N GLY A 223 -10.78 1.34 12.39
CA GLY A 223 -9.54 1.85 11.79
C GLY A 223 -9.26 3.31 12.15
N PRO A 224 -8.01 3.66 12.51
CA PRO A 224 -7.68 5.01 12.98
C PRO A 224 -7.64 6.07 11.87
N TYR A 225 -7.44 5.66 10.62
CA TYR A 225 -7.27 6.56 9.46
C TYR A 225 -8.40 6.45 8.43
N PHE A 226 -8.93 5.26 8.26
CA PHE A 226 -10.00 4.96 7.32
C PHE A 226 -11.10 4.24 8.08
N GLY A 227 -12.28 4.84 8.15
CA GLY A 227 -13.42 4.28 8.87
C GLY A 227 -13.94 2.98 8.24
N PRO A 228 -14.74 2.19 8.99
CA PRO A 228 -15.32 0.93 8.51
C PRO A 228 -16.15 1.12 7.25
N GLU A 229 -16.81 2.27 7.08
CA GLU A 229 -17.63 2.64 5.93
C GLU A 229 -16.86 2.56 4.59
N PHE A 230 -15.53 2.76 4.60
CA PHE A 230 -14.73 2.63 3.40
C PHE A 230 -14.42 1.19 3.04
N GLY A 231 -14.36 0.27 4.02
CA GLY A 231 -14.28 -1.16 3.75
C GLY A 231 -15.54 -1.67 3.06
N GLU A 232 -16.71 -1.27 3.57
CA GLU A 232 -18.01 -1.57 2.98
C GLU A 232 -18.13 -0.97 1.57
N ALA A 233 -17.74 0.30 1.40
CA ALA A 233 -17.78 0.97 0.10
C ALA A 233 -16.83 0.36 -0.93
N TYR A 234 -15.64 -0.13 -0.53
CA TYR A 234 -14.76 -0.88 -1.42
C TYR A 234 -15.39 -2.20 -1.85
N ALA A 235 -15.97 -2.95 -0.92
CA ALA A 235 -16.64 -4.21 -1.24
C ALA A 235 -17.80 -4.00 -2.22
N GLU A 236 -18.60 -2.95 -2.01
CA GLU A 236 -19.67 -2.58 -2.92
C GLU A 236 -19.15 -2.16 -4.31
N ALA A 237 -18.10 -1.32 -4.35
CA ALA A 237 -17.53 -0.83 -5.61
C ALA A 237 -16.86 -1.93 -6.45
N LEU A 238 -16.34 -2.96 -5.81
CA LEU A 238 -15.69 -4.12 -6.47
C LEU A 238 -16.71 -5.19 -6.91
N GLY A 239 -17.98 -5.08 -6.53
CA GLY A 239 -19.08 -5.91 -7.01
C GLY A 239 -19.16 -7.32 -6.42
N ASP A 240 -18.20 -8.18 -6.67
CA ASP A 240 -18.13 -9.57 -6.16
C ASP A 240 -17.02 -9.72 -5.12
N ALA A 241 -16.95 -8.79 -4.17
CA ALA A 241 -15.94 -8.81 -3.12
C ALA A 241 -16.46 -9.47 -1.84
N GLU A 242 -15.67 -10.37 -1.29
CA GLU A 242 -15.85 -10.85 0.06
C GLU A 242 -15.37 -9.75 1.04
N LEU A 243 -16.21 -9.33 1.97
CA LEU A 243 -15.86 -8.38 3.02
C LEU A 243 -15.71 -9.10 4.36
N GLU A 244 -14.58 -8.89 5.01
CA GLU A 244 -14.35 -9.33 6.38
C GLU A 244 -13.97 -8.12 7.25
N MET A 245 -14.90 -7.73 8.14
CA MET A 245 -14.63 -6.70 9.14
C MET A 245 -13.85 -7.31 10.30
N VAL A 246 -12.64 -6.79 10.54
CA VAL A 246 -11.69 -7.35 11.51
C VAL A 246 -11.80 -6.59 12.83
N GLU A 247 -12.30 -7.27 13.86
CA GLU A 247 -12.36 -6.73 15.21
C GLU A 247 -10.96 -6.68 15.84
N ASP A 248 -10.76 -5.71 16.73
CA ASP A 248 -9.52 -5.55 17.49
C ASP A 248 -8.26 -5.44 16.61
N ALA A 249 -8.40 -4.79 15.46
CA ALA A 249 -7.32 -4.56 14.52
C ALA A 249 -7.15 -3.07 14.20
N GLY A 250 -5.90 -2.64 14.05
CA GLY A 250 -5.52 -1.28 13.66
C GLY A 250 -5.21 -1.15 12.18
N HIS A 251 -4.38 -0.15 11.85
CA HIS A 251 -4.05 0.18 10.48
C HIS A 251 -3.23 -0.91 9.76
N TRP A 252 -2.37 -1.63 10.47
CA TRP A 252 -1.71 -2.85 9.99
C TRP A 252 -2.37 -4.08 10.61
N PRO A 253 -3.53 -4.52 10.12
CA PRO A 253 -4.37 -5.50 10.84
C PRO A 253 -3.68 -6.85 11.05
N TRP A 254 -2.76 -7.25 10.17
CA TRP A 254 -1.97 -8.49 10.34
C TRP A 254 -0.95 -8.43 11.49
N LEU A 255 -0.67 -7.25 12.07
CA LEU A 255 0.16 -7.14 13.29
C LEU A 255 -0.64 -7.47 14.54
N ASP A 256 -1.92 -7.07 14.58
CA ASP A 256 -2.84 -7.36 15.67
C ASP A 256 -3.47 -8.76 15.53
N ARG A 257 -3.73 -9.18 14.28
CA ARG A 257 -4.39 -10.44 13.89
C ARG A 257 -3.54 -11.20 12.86
N PRO A 258 -2.47 -11.89 13.32
CA PRO A 258 -1.51 -12.58 12.41
C PRO A 258 -2.14 -13.64 11.50
N GLU A 259 -3.28 -14.20 11.87
CA GLU A 259 -4.07 -15.15 11.05
C GLU A 259 -4.52 -14.55 9.72
N LEU A 260 -4.60 -13.23 9.60
CA LEU A 260 -4.96 -12.56 8.35
C LEU A 260 -3.93 -12.80 7.23
N VAL A 261 -2.68 -13.08 7.57
CA VAL A 261 -1.67 -13.49 6.59
C VAL A 261 -2.07 -14.79 5.93
N GLN A 262 -2.49 -15.79 6.74
CA GLN A 262 -2.96 -17.08 6.23
C GLN A 262 -4.28 -16.91 5.48
N ARG A 263 -5.22 -16.11 6.00
CA ARG A 263 -6.50 -15.84 5.36
C ARG A 263 -6.34 -15.25 3.95
N ALA A 264 -5.48 -14.23 3.80
CA ALA A 264 -5.15 -13.66 2.51
C ALA A 264 -4.44 -14.66 1.59
N ALA A 265 -3.52 -15.45 2.15
CA ALA A 265 -2.80 -16.48 1.41
C ALA A 265 -3.75 -17.56 0.85
N ASP A 266 -4.73 -18.01 1.62
CA ASP A 266 -5.70 -19.02 1.19
C ASP A 266 -6.61 -18.47 0.09
N PHE A 267 -7.07 -17.24 0.23
CA PHE A 267 -7.82 -16.56 -0.83
C PHE A 267 -7.01 -16.42 -2.13
N LEU A 268 -5.74 -16.08 -2.04
CA LEU A 268 -4.87 -15.87 -3.22
C LEU A 268 -4.50 -17.18 -3.94
N ARG A 269 -4.61 -18.32 -3.25
CA ARG A 269 -4.38 -19.66 -3.87
C ARG A 269 -5.57 -20.14 -4.69
N GLY A 270 -6.78 -19.81 -4.32
CA GLY A 270 -8.03 -20.21 -4.96
C GLY A 270 -8.84 -21.07 -4.07
#